data_6f987578a10c02d644d02ead0b721559
#
_entry.id   6f987578a10c02d644d02ead0b721559
#
_cell.length_a   1.000
_cell.length_b   1.000
_cell.length_c   1.000
_cell.angle_alpha   90.00
_cell.angle_beta   90.00
_cell.angle_gamma   90.00
#
_symmetry.space_group_name_H-M   'P 1'
#
loop_
_entity.id
_entity.type
_entity.pdbx_description
1 polymer ?
#
loop_
_entity_poly.entity_id
_entity_poly.type
_entity_poly.pdbx_seq_one_letter_code
_entity_poly.pdbx_strand_id
1 'polypeptide(L)'
;MKKGLLWAVVLLLANSTLARAQEESPPKLPSATIQAPAVSQTPAAPAEVAAVFEPRCERPFSIWVNADYLLWWVKGQPTSTPLVTSSTTLTDAPPAALGQGGTNILVGDRLGYGAFSGMRIGLGVELASGLALETNYFLLERRSFRFRAASDANGFPIIAHPFFNTAIGINDALLISNFDPNTGQFTGATAVDAGLRLQGWELNVATAGACRGNWNFKGLAGFRTLSLDENLSIQDSLVNPANGFLSFQGSFATPAGSIIGNVDRFTTSNRFYGGQIGAKAGWQSDILSLDVTGKVAFGATQQIINVEGYSYFIAPGGAQSVTPGGLYAQPSNSGRYYHTNFSVVPEAGLNLGVQLTSRLKATFGYTFMYWSNVARPGNQIDPSVNQTVIPTHPSFGTTPPDGRPAFTSRQSDFWAQGLNFGLEFKF
;
A
#
# COMPACT_ATOMS: atom_id res chain seq x y z
N MET A 1 -14.04 31.37 -27.51
CA MET A 1 -14.92 30.47 -28.31
C MET A 1 -15.18 29.22 -27.52
N LYS A 2 -16.46 29.04 -27.12
CA LYS A 2 -17.27 27.81 -26.99
C LYS A 2 -16.76 26.73 -26.03
N LYS A 3 -17.32 26.56 -24.81
CA LYS A 3 -18.62 25.90 -24.47
C LYS A 3 -18.59 24.37 -24.80
N GLY A 4 -18.69 23.57 -23.75
CA GLY A 4 -19.47 22.34 -23.73
C GLY A 4 -18.68 21.07 -23.49
N LEU A 5 -18.73 20.56 -22.26
CA LEU A 5 -18.95 19.13 -21.97
C LEU A 5 -19.28 18.94 -20.48
N LEU A 6 -20.53 19.18 -20.15
CA LEU A 6 -21.23 18.59 -19.00
C LEU A 6 -22.31 17.69 -19.62
N TRP A 7 -22.68 16.61 -18.95
CA TRP A 7 -23.67 15.57 -19.26
C TRP A 7 -23.11 14.30 -19.92
N ALA A 8 -22.85 13.30 -19.08
CA ALA A 8 -23.26 11.91 -19.31
C ALA A 8 -22.80 10.98 -18.15
N VAL A 9 -23.52 10.95 -17.05
CA VAL A 9 -23.58 9.80 -16.14
C VAL A 9 -24.94 9.81 -15.46
N VAL A 10 -25.96 9.28 -16.12
CA VAL A 10 -27.18 8.69 -15.51
C VAL A 10 -27.81 7.77 -16.55
N LEU A 11 -28.27 6.61 -16.09
CA LEU A 11 -29.11 5.60 -16.77
C LEU A 11 -28.36 4.38 -17.34
N LEU A 12 -28.26 3.39 -16.43
CA LEU A 12 -28.45 1.99 -16.79
C LEU A 12 -29.07 1.29 -15.57
N LEU A 13 -30.41 1.33 -15.51
CA LEU A 13 -31.20 0.49 -14.62
C LEU A 13 -32.24 -0.27 -15.45
N ALA A 14 -32.18 -1.57 -15.35
CA ALA A 14 -33.26 -2.53 -15.36
C ALA A 14 -34.09 -2.74 -16.62
N ASN A 15 -33.94 -3.92 -17.20
CA ASN A 15 -35.05 -4.68 -17.75
C ASN A 15 -34.93 -6.14 -17.29
N SER A 16 -35.67 -6.52 -16.26
CA SER A 16 -35.97 -7.92 -15.93
C SER A 16 -37.44 -8.17 -16.23
N THR A 17 -37.68 -8.98 -17.23
CA THR A 17 -38.99 -9.50 -17.68
C THR A 17 -39.60 -10.39 -16.59
N LEU A 18 -40.78 -9.99 -16.13
CA LEU A 18 -41.69 -10.78 -15.29
C LEU A 18 -42.37 -11.86 -16.13
N ALA A 19 -42.10 -13.11 -15.82
CA ALA A 19 -42.88 -14.26 -16.26
C ALA A 19 -44.13 -14.38 -15.37
N ARG A 20 -45.30 -14.38 -16.03
CA ARG A 20 -46.64 -14.48 -15.44
C ARG A 20 -46.92 -15.96 -15.20
N ALA A 21 -47.08 -16.37 -13.93
CA ALA A 21 -47.62 -17.66 -13.57
C ALA A 21 -49.15 -17.56 -13.42
N GLN A 22 -49.85 -18.49 -14.02
CA GLN A 22 -51.32 -18.63 -13.95
C GLN A 22 -51.75 -19.14 -12.57
N GLU A 23 -52.80 -18.53 -12.09
CA GLU A 23 -53.50 -18.84 -10.83
C GLU A 23 -54.51 -19.96 -11.08
N GLU A 24 -54.29 -21.14 -10.47
CA GLU A 24 -55.29 -22.19 -10.40
C GLU A 24 -56.03 -22.12 -9.05
N SER A 25 -57.39 -22.09 -9.15
CA SER A 25 -58.29 -22.00 -8.01
C SER A 25 -58.44 -23.33 -7.27
N PRO A 26 -58.43 -23.38 -5.93
CA PRO A 26 -58.74 -24.61 -5.19
C PRO A 26 -60.24 -24.84 -5.02
N PRO A 27 -60.67 -26.11 -4.88
CA PRO A 27 -62.08 -26.51 -4.80
C PRO A 27 -62.73 -26.22 -3.46
N LYS A 28 -64.03 -25.91 -3.48
CA LYS A 28 -64.92 -25.68 -2.35
C LYS A 28 -65.20 -26.99 -1.58
N LEU A 29 -65.05 -26.96 -0.25
CA LEU A 29 -65.56 -27.95 0.70
C LEU A 29 -66.82 -27.43 1.45
N PRO A 30 -67.73 -28.28 1.84
CA PRO A 30 -69.07 -27.89 2.29
C PRO A 30 -69.09 -27.46 3.79
N SER A 31 -70.01 -26.52 4.08
CA SER A 31 -70.26 -25.98 5.40
C SER A 31 -70.92 -26.99 6.33
N ALA A 32 -70.35 -27.21 7.50
CA ALA A 32 -70.97 -27.82 8.65
C ALA A 32 -71.15 -26.79 9.77
N THR A 33 -72.40 -26.48 10.08
CA THR A 33 -72.81 -25.56 11.14
C THR A 33 -72.74 -26.30 12.49
N ILE A 34 -71.89 -25.88 13.40
CA ILE A 34 -71.94 -26.29 14.82
C ILE A 34 -72.07 -25.03 15.65
N GLN A 35 -73.25 -24.87 16.30
CA GLN A 35 -73.52 -23.88 17.33
C GLN A 35 -72.84 -24.28 18.62
N ALA A 36 -72.01 -23.42 19.23
CA ALA A 36 -71.49 -23.54 20.57
C ALA A 36 -71.82 -22.26 21.37
N PRO A 37 -71.97 -22.36 22.69
CA PRO A 37 -72.65 -21.35 23.50
C PRO A 37 -71.78 -20.11 23.75
N ALA A 38 -72.47 -18.98 23.86
CA ALA A 38 -71.90 -17.67 24.15
C ALA A 38 -71.25 -17.60 25.54
N VAL A 39 -69.92 -17.41 25.55
CA VAL A 39 -69.21 -16.91 26.73
C VAL A 39 -68.87 -15.44 26.46
N SER A 40 -69.52 -14.57 27.24
CA SER A 40 -69.22 -13.13 27.24
C SER A 40 -67.81 -12.92 27.83
N GLN A 41 -66.84 -12.67 26.95
CA GLN A 41 -65.56 -12.10 27.37
C GLN A 41 -65.45 -10.72 26.76
N THR A 42 -65.39 -9.72 27.61
CA THR A 42 -65.02 -8.34 27.28
C THR A 42 -63.67 -8.35 26.60
N PRO A 43 -63.54 -7.80 25.40
CA PRO A 43 -62.22 -7.73 24.77
C PRO A 43 -61.32 -6.77 25.58
N ALA A 44 -60.24 -7.29 26.14
CA ALA A 44 -59.16 -6.46 26.59
C ALA A 44 -58.66 -5.70 25.34
N ALA A 45 -58.58 -4.38 25.42
CA ALA A 45 -58.02 -3.53 24.41
C ALA A 45 -56.62 -4.03 24.06
N PRO A 46 -56.26 -4.16 22.79
CA PRO A 46 -54.87 -4.51 22.43
C PRO A 46 -53.96 -3.45 23.06
N ALA A 47 -52.98 -3.91 23.85
CA ALA A 47 -51.94 -3.04 24.32
C ALA A 47 -51.29 -2.44 23.06
N GLU A 48 -51.53 -1.18 22.85
CA GLU A 48 -50.87 -0.35 21.85
C GLU A 48 -49.38 -0.44 22.25
N VAL A 49 -48.62 -1.24 21.50
CA VAL A 49 -47.16 -1.18 21.54
C VAL A 49 -46.88 0.21 21.01
N ALA A 50 -46.80 1.17 21.94
CA ALA A 50 -46.27 2.49 21.61
C ALA A 50 -44.87 2.23 21.10
N ALA A 51 -44.73 2.29 19.75
CA ALA A 51 -43.45 2.43 19.13
C ALA A 51 -42.84 3.68 19.77
N VAL A 52 -41.87 3.46 20.66
CA VAL A 52 -41.08 4.55 21.22
C VAL A 52 -40.33 5.16 19.99
N PHE A 53 -40.99 6.11 19.34
CA PHE A 53 -40.34 6.98 18.39
C PHE A 53 -39.31 7.80 19.19
N GLU A 54 -38.07 7.31 19.26
CA GLU A 54 -36.98 8.16 19.72
C GLU A 54 -36.99 9.45 18.91
N PRO A 55 -36.85 10.63 19.53
CA PRO A 55 -36.87 11.89 18.80
C PRO A 55 -35.78 11.85 17.75
N ARG A 56 -36.17 11.90 16.48
CA ARG A 56 -35.24 12.11 15.36
C ARG A 56 -34.56 13.44 15.60
N CYS A 57 -33.23 13.48 15.49
CA CYS A 57 -32.49 14.73 15.44
C CYS A 57 -32.91 15.45 14.15
N GLU A 58 -34.00 16.23 14.19
CA GLU A 58 -34.33 17.10 13.09
C GLU A 58 -33.26 18.16 12.98
N ARG A 59 -32.42 18.03 11.97
CA ARG A 59 -31.44 19.03 11.64
C ARG A 59 -31.89 19.74 10.36
N PRO A 60 -31.84 21.08 10.33
CA PRO A 60 -32.07 21.81 9.10
C PRO A 60 -31.04 21.42 8.04
N PHE A 61 -31.36 21.59 6.78
CA PHE A 61 -30.40 21.47 5.68
C PHE A 61 -29.11 22.20 6.04
N SER A 62 -27.97 21.51 5.95
CA SER A 62 -26.67 22.08 6.25
C SER A 62 -25.61 21.54 5.32
N ILE A 63 -24.68 22.42 4.97
CA ILE A 63 -23.49 22.09 4.19
C ILE A 63 -22.27 22.34 5.09
N TRP A 64 -21.30 21.45 5.06
CA TRP A 64 -20.02 21.67 5.72
C TRP A 64 -18.86 21.28 4.84
N VAL A 65 -17.74 21.97 5.03
CA VAL A 65 -16.46 21.68 4.41
C VAL A 65 -15.43 21.54 5.52
N ASN A 66 -14.60 20.52 5.43
CA ASN A 66 -13.45 20.36 6.33
C ASN A 66 -12.16 20.28 5.54
N ALA A 67 -11.09 20.82 6.13
CA ALA A 67 -9.74 20.72 5.62
C ALA A 67 -8.80 20.36 6.77
N ASP A 68 -8.08 19.25 6.63
CA ASP A 68 -7.16 18.73 7.64
C ASP A 68 -5.73 18.71 7.08
N TYR A 69 -4.77 19.12 7.89
CA TYR A 69 -3.36 18.77 7.75
C TYR A 69 -3.14 17.40 8.40
N LEU A 70 -2.46 16.50 7.70
CA LEU A 70 -2.16 15.14 8.13
C LEU A 70 -0.68 15.02 8.47
N LEU A 71 -0.39 14.48 9.65
CA LEU A 71 0.95 14.06 10.06
C LEU A 71 0.90 12.55 10.35
N TRP A 72 1.19 11.75 9.32
CA TRP A 72 0.99 10.31 9.37
C TRP A 72 2.29 9.52 9.27
N TRP A 73 2.27 8.33 9.82
CA TRP A 73 3.29 7.29 9.67
C TRP A 73 2.68 6.11 8.94
N VAL A 74 3.49 5.45 8.14
CA VAL A 74 3.06 4.26 7.38
C VAL A 74 3.98 3.07 7.68
N LYS A 75 3.48 1.88 7.41
CA LYS A 75 4.29 0.66 7.47
C LYS A 75 5.48 0.78 6.54
N GLY A 76 6.70 0.65 7.08
CA GLY A 76 7.93 0.62 6.30
C GLY A 76 7.87 -0.44 5.20
N GLN A 77 8.56 -0.21 4.10
CA GLN A 77 8.61 -1.17 2.99
C GLN A 77 9.41 -2.41 3.41
N PRO A 78 8.79 -3.60 3.47
CA PRO A 78 9.52 -4.84 3.76
C PRO A 78 10.36 -5.25 2.54
N THR A 79 11.47 -5.94 2.80
CA THR A 79 12.29 -6.61 1.78
C THR A 79 12.45 -8.08 2.13
N SER A 80 12.57 -8.93 1.11
CA SER A 80 12.68 -10.39 1.30
C SER A 80 14.04 -10.83 1.87
N THR A 81 15.04 -9.95 1.80
CA THR A 81 16.41 -10.16 2.31
C THR A 81 16.98 -8.79 2.69
N PRO A 82 17.99 -8.70 3.58
CA PRO A 82 18.82 -7.52 3.71
C PRO A 82 19.38 -7.12 2.34
N LEU A 83 19.39 -5.81 2.05
CA LEU A 83 19.78 -5.32 0.72
C LEU A 83 21.25 -5.00 0.61
N VAL A 84 21.89 -4.53 1.71
CA VAL A 84 23.31 -4.15 1.70
C VAL A 84 23.94 -4.67 2.97
N THR A 85 25.07 -5.34 2.80
CA THR A 85 25.93 -5.82 3.86
C THR A 85 27.35 -5.24 3.72
N SER A 86 28.13 -5.35 4.77
CA SER A 86 29.55 -5.00 4.75
C SER A 86 30.39 -5.96 5.60
N SER A 87 31.68 -6.04 5.31
CA SER A 87 32.66 -6.73 6.15
C SER A 87 33.96 -5.93 6.24
N THR A 88 34.60 -5.98 7.40
CA THR A 88 35.91 -5.39 7.64
C THR A 88 37.01 -6.47 7.78
N THR A 89 36.67 -7.74 7.55
CA THR A 89 37.56 -8.90 7.69
C THR A 89 37.56 -9.71 6.39
N LEU A 90 38.69 -10.38 6.13
CA LEU A 90 38.88 -11.32 5.03
C LEU A 90 38.78 -12.79 5.49
N THR A 91 38.44 -13.04 6.75
CA THR A 91 38.39 -14.39 7.32
C THR A 91 37.12 -15.16 6.93
N ASP A 92 36.07 -14.45 6.53
CA ASP A 92 34.81 -15.05 6.10
C ASP A 92 34.89 -15.49 4.62
N ALA A 93 34.30 -16.62 4.32
CA ALA A 93 34.24 -17.18 2.96
C ALA A 93 32.81 -17.69 2.65
N PRO A 94 32.02 -16.96 1.85
CA PRO A 94 32.30 -15.68 1.18
C PRO A 94 32.16 -14.48 2.15
N PRO A 95 32.97 -13.42 1.95
CA PRO A 95 32.92 -12.25 2.82
C PRO A 95 31.62 -11.46 2.62
N ALA A 96 31.11 -10.84 3.69
CA ALA A 96 29.87 -10.09 3.75
C ALA A 96 28.59 -10.88 3.39
N ALA A 97 28.67 -12.21 3.25
CA ALA A 97 27.51 -13.08 3.09
C ALA A 97 26.73 -13.23 4.40
N LEU A 98 25.43 -13.51 4.31
CA LEU A 98 24.59 -13.73 5.48
C LEU A 98 24.99 -15.01 6.22
N GLY A 99 25.07 -14.90 7.56
CA GLY A 99 25.49 -16.00 8.44
C GLY A 99 26.97 -16.03 8.73
N GLN A 100 27.79 -15.18 8.14
CA GLN A 100 29.21 -15.04 8.46
C GLN A 100 29.43 -14.13 9.67
N GLY A 101 30.42 -14.42 10.50
CA GLY A 101 30.68 -13.73 11.76
C GLY A 101 31.09 -12.26 11.62
N GLY A 102 31.78 -11.90 10.53
CA GLY A 102 32.22 -10.55 10.22
C GLY A 102 31.22 -9.71 9.41
N THR A 103 30.04 -10.25 9.10
CA THR A 103 29.05 -9.56 8.28
C THR A 103 28.22 -8.58 9.11
N ASN A 104 28.21 -7.31 8.69
CA ASN A 104 27.35 -6.26 9.22
C ASN A 104 26.25 -5.92 8.22
N ILE A 105 24.99 -5.82 8.68
CA ILE A 105 23.86 -5.41 7.87
C ILE A 105 23.79 -3.88 7.87
N LEU A 106 23.94 -3.25 6.70
CA LEU A 106 23.82 -1.80 6.51
C LEU A 106 22.40 -1.37 6.13
N VAL A 107 21.74 -2.15 5.27
CA VAL A 107 20.33 -1.97 4.93
C VAL A 107 19.63 -3.31 5.16
N GLY A 108 18.77 -3.33 6.18
CA GLY A 108 18.09 -4.55 6.63
C GLY A 108 16.82 -4.87 5.82
N ASP A 109 15.92 -5.55 6.50
CA ASP A 109 14.67 -6.12 5.95
C ASP A 109 13.48 -5.13 5.93
N ARG A 110 13.70 -3.88 6.33
CA ARG A 110 12.66 -2.85 6.37
C ARG A 110 13.20 -1.45 6.09
N LEU A 111 12.58 -0.77 5.12
CA LEU A 111 12.91 0.60 4.75
C LEU A 111 11.88 1.55 5.37
N GLY A 112 12.33 2.43 6.26
CA GLY A 112 11.50 3.39 6.98
C GLY A 112 11.44 4.75 6.27
N TYR A 113 10.28 5.39 6.24
CA TYR A 113 10.07 6.68 5.56
C TYR A 113 9.95 7.87 6.51
N GLY A 114 9.81 7.62 7.83
CA GLY A 114 9.50 8.66 8.81
C GLY A 114 8.05 9.16 8.73
N ALA A 115 7.82 10.39 9.18
CA ALA A 115 6.51 11.00 9.15
C ALA A 115 6.22 11.61 7.78
N PHE A 116 4.97 11.45 7.30
CA PHE A 116 4.45 12.04 6.07
C PHE A 116 3.63 13.28 6.42
N SER A 117 3.82 14.36 5.68
CA SER A 117 2.86 15.44 5.60
C SER A 117 1.80 15.13 4.56
N GLY A 118 0.58 15.59 4.79
CA GLY A 118 -0.51 15.38 3.85
C GLY A 118 -1.67 16.32 4.10
N MET A 119 -2.71 16.17 3.30
CA MET A 119 -3.95 16.91 3.45
C MET A 119 -5.16 15.98 3.29
N ARG A 120 -6.27 16.35 3.94
CA ARG A 120 -7.59 15.78 3.69
C ARG A 120 -8.57 16.91 3.48
N ILE A 121 -9.40 16.79 2.47
CA ILE A 121 -10.50 17.71 2.20
C ILE A 121 -11.78 16.91 2.19
N GLY A 122 -12.79 17.37 2.92
CA GLY A 122 -14.10 16.78 2.98
C GLY A 122 -15.18 17.78 2.69
N LEU A 123 -16.26 17.27 2.13
CA LEU A 123 -17.49 18.00 1.88
C LEU A 123 -18.65 17.12 2.33
N GLY A 124 -19.62 17.72 3.03
CA GLY A 124 -20.84 17.02 3.41
C GLY A 124 -22.07 17.92 3.24
N VAL A 125 -23.18 17.27 2.92
CA VAL A 125 -24.50 17.89 2.80
C VAL A 125 -25.47 17.05 3.61
N GLU A 126 -26.15 17.64 4.60
CA GLU A 126 -27.23 17.02 5.36
C GLU A 126 -28.57 17.44 4.75
N LEU A 127 -29.38 16.46 4.36
CA LEU A 127 -30.67 16.66 3.73
C LEU A 127 -31.77 16.70 4.79
N ALA A 128 -32.88 17.40 4.52
CA ALA A 128 -34.03 17.48 5.42
C ALA A 128 -34.65 16.11 5.75
N SER A 129 -34.40 15.08 4.92
CA SER A 129 -34.77 13.69 5.19
C SER A 129 -33.98 13.02 6.30
N GLY A 130 -32.97 13.70 6.86
CA GLY A 130 -32.04 13.14 7.85
C GLY A 130 -30.95 12.25 7.25
N LEU A 131 -30.85 12.16 5.93
CA LEU A 131 -29.73 11.56 5.22
C LEU A 131 -28.63 12.62 5.01
N ALA A 132 -27.37 12.21 5.05
CA ALA A 132 -26.26 13.06 4.63
C ALA A 132 -25.45 12.37 3.54
N LEU A 133 -24.94 13.16 2.61
CA LEU A 133 -23.97 12.74 1.61
C LEU A 133 -22.62 13.35 2.00
N GLU A 134 -21.59 12.51 2.10
CA GLU A 134 -20.26 12.92 2.52
C GLU A 134 -19.21 12.41 1.54
N THR A 135 -18.29 13.26 1.14
CA THR A 135 -17.13 12.86 0.34
C THR A 135 -15.84 13.36 0.98
N ASN A 136 -14.79 12.55 0.94
CA ASN A 136 -13.48 12.89 1.45
C ASN A 136 -12.40 12.45 0.46
N TYR A 137 -11.41 13.30 0.26
CA TYR A 137 -10.19 12.99 -0.45
C TYR A 137 -8.98 13.27 0.44
N PHE A 138 -8.03 12.34 0.51
CA PHE A 138 -6.75 12.57 1.19
C PHE A 138 -5.57 12.22 0.31
N LEU A 139 -4.48 12.92 0.54
CA LEU A 139 -3.20 12.72 -0.14
C LEU A 139 -2.08 12.88 0.89
N LEU A 140 -1.16 11.90 0.95
CA LEU A 140 0.14 12.06 1.59
C LEU A 140 1.19 12.45 0.55
N GLU A 141 2.09 13.35 0.93
CA GLU A 141 3.24 13.71 0.10
C GLU A 141 4.06 12.46 -0.29
N ARG A 142 4.83 12.54 -1.35
CA ARG A 142 5.76 11.47 -1.68
C ARG A 142 6.97 11.55 -0.74
N ARG A 143 7.27 10.45 -0.04
CA ARG A 143 8.47 10.31 0.80
C ARG A 143 9.41 9.28 0.21
N SER A 144 10.70 9.47 0.48
CA SER A 144 11.75 8.60 -0.01
C SER A 144 12.67 8.18 1.12
N PHE A 145 13.06 6.92 1.10
CA PHE A 145 14.23 6.39 1.80
C PHE A 145 15.42 6.46 0.86
N ARG A 146 16.58 6.87 1.35
CA ARG A 146 17.84 6.91 0.60
C ARG A 146 18.98 6.41 1.44
N PHE A 147 19.75 5.48 0.89
CA PHE A 147 20.98 4.98 1.48
C PHE A 147 22.09 5.04 0.43
N ARG A 148 23.29 5.38 0.86
CA ARG A 148 24.52 5.44 0.04
C ARG A 148 25.66 4.89 0.84
N ALA A 149 26.48 4.02 0.23
CA ALA A 149 27.73 3.55 0.79
C ALA A 149 28.78 3.47 -0.31
N ALA A 150 30.03 3.77 0.04
CA ALA A 150 31.17 3.64 -0.85
C ALA A 150 32.37 3.16 -0.05
N SER A 151 33.27 2.39 -0.70
CA SER A 151 34.57 2.04 -0.16
C SER A 151 35.56 3.21 -0.26
N ASP A 152 36.65 3.12 0.45
CA ASP A 152 37.82 3.97 0.25
C ASP A 152 38.58 3.59 -1.06
N ALA A 153 39.69 4.28 -1.32
CA ALA A 153 40.52 4.04 -2.50
C ALA A 153 41.20 2.65 -2.54
N ASN A 154 41.20 1.95 -1.42
CA ASN A 154 41.78 0.60 -1.28
C ASN A 154 40.66 -0.49 -1.31
N GLY A 155 39.40 -0.12 -1.53
CA GLY A 155 38.29 -1.07 -1.51
C GLY A 155 37.75 -1.41 -0.11
N PHE A 156 38.18 -0.71 0.96
CA PHE A 156 37.72 -0.93 2.32
C PHE A 156 36.58 0.02 2.70
N PRO A 157 35.55 -0.43 3.45
CA PRO A 157 35.26 -1.84 3.77
C PRO A 157 34.74 -2.61 2.55
N ILE A 158 34.65 -3.93 2.64
CA ILE A 158 33.87 -4.72 1.70
C ILE A 158 32.41 -4.29 1.83
N ILE A 159 31.80 -3.93 0.71
CA ILE A 159 30.38 -3.66 0.56
C ILE A 159 29.81 -4.71 -0.39
N ALA A 160 28.65 -5.27 -0.08
CA ALA A 160 28.09 -6.34 -0.88
C ALA A 160 26.57 -6.39 -0.81
N HIS A 161 25.99 -7.13 -1.76
CA HIS A 161 24.57 -7.51 -1.77
C HIS A 161 24.46 -9.02 -1.49
N PRO A 162 23.82 -9.43 -0.37
CA PRO A 162 23.71 -10.84 0.00
C PRO A 162 22.61 -11.53 -0.82
N PHE A 163 22.85 -12.77 -1.23
CA PHE A 163 21.90 -13.64 -1.89
C PHE A 163 22.14 -15.12 -1.53
N PHE A 164 21.16 -15.98 -1.80
CA PHE A 164 21.36 -17.41 -1.75
C PHE A 164 21.76 -17.89 -3.15
N ASN A 165 22.99 -18.39 -3.26
CA ASN A 165 23.56 -18.84 -4.53
C ASN A 165 23.07 -20.24 -4.88
N THR A 166 22.16 -20.34 -5.84
CA THR A 166 21.56 -21.62 -6.22
C THR A 166 22.51 -22.54 -6.99
N ALA A 167 23.55 -21.99 -7.62
CA ALA A 167 24.56 -22.79 -8.33
C ALA A 167 25.41 -23.66 -7.41
N ILE A 168 25.63 -23.21 -6.16
CA ILE A 168 26.49 -23.90 -5.19
C ILE A 168 25.81 -24.18 -3.85
N GLY A 169 24.55 -23.74 -3.67
CA GLY A 169 23.70 -24.08 -2.52
C GLY A 169 24.08 -23.42 -1.19
N ILE A 170 24.70 -22.24 -1.20
CA ILE A 170 25.11 -21.50 0.01
C ILE A 170 24.65 -20.04 0.01
N ASN A 171 24.66 -19.40 1.18
CA ASN A 171 24.58 -17.95 1.25
C ASN A 171 25.87 -17.34 0.68
N ASP A 172 25.72 -16.39 -0.19
CA ASP A 172 26.77 -15.72 -0.93
C ASP A 172 26.54 -14.20 -0.95
N ALA A 173 27.48 -13.45 -1.50
CA ALA A 173 27.36 -12.00 -1.64
C ALA A 173 28.03 -11.50 -2.91
N LEU A 174 27.30 -10.67 -3.69
CA LEU A 174 27.88 -9.93 -4.81
C LEU A 174 28.67 -8.76 -4.25
N LEU A 175 30.00 -8.82 -4.36
CA LEU A 175 30.89 -7.78 -3.87
C LEU A 175 30.79 -6.52 -4.74
N ILE A 176 30.62 -5.37 -4.09
CA ILE A 176 30.66 -4.04 -4.70
C ILE A 176 32.03 -3.39 -4.50
N SER A 177 32.72 -3.76 -3.44
CA SER A 177 34.10 -3.40 -3.18
C SER A 177 34.85 -4.55 -2.53
N ASN A 178 36.16 -4.60 -2.73
CA ASN A 178 37.03 -5.61 -2.13
C ASN A 178 38.41 -5.03 -1.88
N PHE A 179 38.95 -5.24 -0.69
CA PHE A 179 40.31 -4.79 -0.32
C PHE A 179 41.35 -5.93 -0.25
N ASP A 180 40.95 -7.17 -0.59
CA ASP A 180 41.86 -8.31 -0.60
C ASP A 180 42.74 -8.29 -1.87
N PRO A 181 44.08 -8.12 -1.72
CA PRO A 181 44.98 -8.11 -2.86
C PRO A 181 45.13 -9.49 -3.51
N ASN A 182 44.77 -10.60 -2.81
CA ASN A 182 44.92 -11.96 -3.34
C ASN A 182 43.75 -12.38 -4.20
N THR A 183 42.52 -11.90 -3.91
CA THR A 183 41.30 -12.22 -4.66
C THR A 183 40.86 -11.12 -5.60
N GLY A 184 41.60 -10.00 -5.60
CA GLY A 184 41.34 -8.86 -6.51
C GLY A 184 40.79 -7.64 -5.78
N GLN A 185 41.61 -6.59 -5.69
CA GLN A 185 41.21 -5.33 -5.08
C GLN A 185 40.51 -4.44 -6.06
N PHE A 186 39.31 -3.93 -5.67
CA PHE A 186 38.56 -2.95 -6.43
C PHE A 186 37.68 -2.07 -5.51
N THR A 187 37.36 -0.88 -5.99
CA THR A 187 36.54 0.09 -5.29
C THR A 187 35.11 0.11 -5.83
N GLY A 188 34.15 0.49 -4.99
CA GLY A 188 32.80 0.63 -5.47
C GLY A 188 31.89 1.39 -4.52
N ALA A 189 30.71 1.68 -5.04
CA ALA A 189 29.65 2.38 -4.34
C ALA A 189 28.29 1.74 -4.65
N THR A 190 27.41 1.75 -3.68
CA THR A 190 26.03 1.32 -3.84
C THR A 190 25.05 2.36 -3.36
N ALA A 191 23.89 2.38 -3.99
CA ALA A 191 22.78 3.27 -3.71
C ALA A 191 21.47 2.49 -3.61
N VAL A 192 20.73 2.67 -2.52
CA VAL A 192 19.37 2.13 -2.36
C VAL A 192 18.40 3.28 -2.20
N ASP A 193 17.47 3.41 -3.16
CA ASP A 193 16.40 4.40 -3.17
C ASP A 193 15.04 3.73 -3.13
N ALA A 194 14.19 4.11 -2.20
CA ALA A 194 12.81 3.68 -2.17
C ALA A 194 11.87 4.87 -2.01
N GLY A 195 10.67 4.78 -2.57
CA GLY A 195 9.68 5.85 -2.48
C GLY A 195 8.27 5.30 -2.28
N LEU A 196 7.43 6.11 -1.63
CA LEU A 196 6.04 5.78 -1.36
C LEU A 196 5.15 6.99 -1.54
N ARG A 197 3.96 6.79 -2.13
CA ARG A 197 2.86 7.74 -2.23
C ARG A 197 1.55 7.05 -1.92
N LEU A 198 0.73 7.64 -1.04
CA LEU A 198 -0.60 7.15 -0.68
C LEU A 198 -1.63 8.25 -0.89
N GLN A 199 -2.77 7.88 -1.48
CA GLN A 199 -3.94 8.75 -1.62
C GLN A 199 -5.23 7.92 -1.61
N GLY A 200 -6.35 8.56 -1.27
CA GLY A 200 -7.64 7.89 -1.25
C GLY A 200 -8.80 8.86 -1.41
N TRP A 201 -9.90 8.32 -1.90
CA TRP A 201 -11.16 9.01 -2.03
C TRP A 201 -12.31 8.12 -1.57
N GLU A 202 -13.32 8.72 -0.94
CA GLU A 202 -14.53 8.02 -0.51
C GLU A 202 -15.77 8.89 -0.70
N LEU A 203 -16.88 8.22 -0.96
CA LEU A 203 -18.20 8.80 -1.02
C LEU A 203 -19.14 7.96 -0.15
N ASN A 204 -19.81 8.58 0.81
CA ASN A 204 -20.67 7.92 1.78
C ASN A 204 -22.05 8.55 1.84
N VAL A 205 -23.05 7.71 2.06
CA VAL A 205 -24.36 8.11 2.55
C VAL A 205 -24.39 7.80 4.05
N ALA A 206 -24.71 8.78 4.87
CA ALA A 206 -24.93 8.61 6.30
C ALA A 206 -26.44 8.61 6.60
N THR A 207 -26.86 7.74 7.51
CA THR A 207 -28.26 7.70 7.96
C THR A 207 -28.60 8.87 8.86
N ALA A 208 -29.89 9.15 9.02
CA ALA A 208 -30.38 9.98 10.11
C ALA A 208 -29.88 9.44 11.45
N GLY A 209 -29.33 10.33 12.26
CA GLY A 209 -28.78 9.94 13.56
C GLY A 209 -29.87 9.56 14.56
N ALA A 210 -29.63 8.55 15.38
CA ALA A 210 -30.33 8.35 16.64
C ALA A 210 -29.69 9.25 17.70
N CYS A 211 -30.46 10.15 18.35
CA CYS A 211 -29.95 11.05 19.37
C CYS A 211 -30.37 10.59 20.76
N ARG A 212 -29.41 10.57 21.68
CA ARG A 212 -29.66 10.30 23.10
C ARG A 212 -28.85 11.29 23.94
N GLY A 213 -29.54 12.30 24.45
CA GLY A 213 -28.88 13.43 25.13
C GLY A 213 -27.90 14.13 24.19
N ASN A 214 -26.65 14.24 24.59
CA ASN A 214 -25.58 14.87 23.82
C ASN A 214 -24.94 13.95 22.76
N TRP A 215 -25.41 12.68 22.66
CA TRP A 215 -24.88 11.70 21.72
C TRP A 215 -25.70 11.63 20.43
N ASN A 216 -25.01 11.43 19.34
CA ASN A 216 -25.58 11.21 18.00
C ASN A 216 -24.89 9.99 17.36
N PHE A 217 -25.66 9.03 16.88
CA PHE A 217 -25.16 7.82 16.24
C PHE A 217 -25.65 7.78 14.79
N LYS A 218 -24.74 7.60 13.84
CA LYS A 218 -25.06 7.51 12.40
C LYS A 218 -24.47 6.22 11.83
N GLY A 219 -25.21 5.52 10.98
CA GLY A 219 -24.70 4.48 10.11
C GLY A 219 -24.13 5.10 8.82
N LEU A 220 -23.12 4.47 8.24
CA LEU A 220 -22.47 4.86 6.99
C LEU A 220 -22.53 3.71 6.00
N ALA A 221 -22.82 4.02 4.73
CA ALA A 221 -22.61 3.09 3.62
C ALA A 221 -22.08 3.88 2.42
N GLY A 222 -21.12 3.32 1.68
CA GLY A 222 -20.52 4.08 0.58
C GLY A 222 -19.55 3.30 -0.25
N PHE A 223 -18.74 4.04 -0.99
CA PHE A 223 -17.71 3.55 -1.87
C PHE A 223 -16.36 4.18 -1.52
N ARG A 224 -15.29 3.40 -1.67
CA ARG A 224 -13.92 3.84 -1.37
C ARG A 224 -12.95 3.42 -2.46
N THR A 225 -12.02 4.32 -2.77
CA THR A 225 -10.84 4.00 -3.57
C THR A 225 -9.57 4.38 -2.83
N LEU A 226 -8.52 3.57 -2.97
CA LEU A 226 -7.18 3.86 -2.46
C LEU A 226 -6.15 3.61 -3.55
N SER A 227 -5.06 4.35 -3.49
CA SER A 227 -3.92 4.25 -4.39
C SER A 227 -2.63 4.27 -3.58
N LEU A 228 -1.86 3.19 -3.68
CA LEU A 228 -0.52 3.05 -3.08
C LEU A 228 0.48 2.78 -4.20
N ASP A 229 1.38 3.72 -4.43
CA ASP A 229 2.46 3.62 -5.41
C ASP A 229 3.79 3.56 -4.67
N GLU A 230 4.59 2.53 -4.96
CA GLU A 230 5.91 2.34 -4.35
C GLU A 230 6.95 1.97 -5.39
N ASN A 231 8.19 2.33 -5.10
CA ASN A 231 9.36 1.92 -5.87
C ASN A 231 10.51 1.54 -4.95
N LEU A 232 11.38 0.69 -5.46
CA LEU A 232 12.68 0.34 -4.91
C LEU A 232 13.67 0.27 -6.06
N SER A 233 14.81 0.94 -5.92
CA SER A 233 15.95 0.88 -6.87
C SER A 233 17.22 0.61 -6.10
N ILE A 234 18.01 -0.34 -6.58
CA ILE A 234 19.36 -0.67 -6.10
C ILE A 234 20.29 -0.40 -7.27
N GLN A 235 21.35 0.37 -7.05
CA GLN A 235 22.28 0.77 -8.10
C GLN A 235 23.72 0.66 -7.59
N ASP A 236 24.57 0.01 -8.35
CA ASP A 236 25.96 -0.22 -8.03
C ASP A 236 26.87 0.40 -9.08
N SER A 237 28.07 0.79 -8.63
CA SER A 237 29.13 1.27 -9.50
C SER A 237 30.47 0.78 -8.93
N LEU A 238 31.16 -0.06 -9.67
CA LEU A 238 32.45 -0.64 -9.34
C LEU A 238 33.49 -0.07 -10.30
N VAL A 239 34.65 0.31 -9.76
CA VAL A 239 35.76 0.82 -10.56
C VAL A 239 36.89 -0.18 -10.57
N ASN A 240 37.32 -0.58 -11.76
CA ASN A 240 38.44 -1.50 -11.96
C ASN A 240 39.78 -0.74 -11.82
N PRO A 241 40.59 -0.99 -10.78
CA PRO A 241 41.91 -0.39 -10.64
C PRO A 241 42.88 -1.01 -11.64
N ALA A 242 44.13 -0.49 -11.68
CA ALA A 242 45.16 -0.91 -12.66
C ALA A 242 45.48 -2.43 -12.63
N ASN A 243 45.24 -3.10 -11.49
CA ASN A 243 45.48 -4.55 -11.26
C ASN A 243 44.16 -5.26 -10.88
N GLY A 244 42.99 -4.75 -11.25
CA GLY A 244 41.74 -5.31 -10.81
C GLY A 244 41.28 -6.57 -11.56
N PHE A 245 40.38 -7.31 -10.94
CA PHE A 245 39.84 -8.57 -11.44
C PHE A 245 38.34 -8.49 -11.73
N LEU A 246 37.85 -7.31 -12.08
CA LEU A 246 36.45 -7.18 -12.45
C LEU A 246 36.18 -7.86 -13.79
N SER A 247 35.05 -8.58 -13.86
CA SER A 247 34.56 -9.23 -15.06
C SER A 247 33.26 -8.59 -15.53
N PHE A 248 33.01 -8.64 -16.83
CA PHE A 248 31.74 -8.28 -17.42
C PHE A 248 31.41 -9.28 -18.53
N GLN A 249 30.23 -9.91 -18.44
CA GLN A 249 29.78 -10.97 -19.35
C GLN A 249 30.80 -12.12 -19.49
N GLY A 250 31.37 -12.56 -18.37
CA GLY A 250 32.35 -13.65 -18.34
C GLY A 250 33.76 -13.27 -18.85
N SER A 251 33.99 -12.02 -19.25
CA SER A 251 35.31 -11.53 -19.69
C SER A 251 36.02 -10.81 -18.55
N PHE A 252 37.22 -11.27 -18.21
CA PHE A 252 38.14 -10.58 -17.26
C PHE A 252 38.98 -9.48 -17.89
N ALA A 253 38.88 -9.27 -19.22
CA ALA A 253 39.68 -8.30 -19.92
C ALA A 253 39.11 -6.88 -19.85
N THR A 254 38.64 -6.45 -18.67
CA THR A 254 38.16 -5.07 -18.48
C THR A 254 39.37 -4.17 -18.23
N PRO A 255 39.57 -3.12 -19.04
CA PRO A 255 40.70 -2.20 -18.87
C PRO A 255 40.68 -1.50 -17.51
N ALA A 256 41.83 -1.16 -16.97
CA ALA A 256 41.95 -0.31 -15.79
C ALA A 256 41.17 1.01 -15.98
N GLY A 257 40.46 1.44 -14.95
CA GLY A 257 39.59 2.62 -14.98
C GLY A 257 38.20 2.38 -15.61
N SER A 258 37.88 1.14 -16.02
CA SER A 258 36.52 0.79 -16.41
C SER A 258 35.56 0.88 -15.24
N ILE A 259 34.32 1.25 -15.52
CA ILE A 259 33.22 1.26 -14.55
C ILE A 259 32.24 0.16 -14.94
N ILE A 260 31.86 -0.67 -13.95
CA ILE A 260 30.88 -1.74 -14.11
C ILE A 260 29.80 -1.51 -13.06
N GLY A 261 28.55 -1.85 -13.35
CA GLY A 261 27.51 -1.75 -12.35
C GLY A 261 26.26 -2.53 -12.68
N ASN A 262 25.43 -2.69 -11.67
CA ASN A 262 24.13 -3.31 -11.74
C ASN A 262 23.05 -2.30 -11.35
N VAL A 263 21.88 -2.47 -11.94
CA VAL A 263 20.68 -1.71 -11.57
C VAL A 263 19.52 -2.68 -11.49
N ASP A 264 18.90 -2.75 -10.30
CA ASP A 264 17.67 -3.49 -10.03
C ASP A 264 16.56 -2.50 -9.69
N ARG A 265 15.41 -2.62 -10.33
CA ARG A 265 14.23 -1.78 -10.09
C ARG A 265 12.98 -2.63 -9.91
N PHE A 266 12.28 -2.35 -8.81
CA PHE A 266 11.00 -2.97 -8.49
C PHE A 266 10.00 -1.85 -8.25
N THR A 267 8.87 -1.86 -8.97
CA THR A 267 7.80 -0.89 -8.74
C THR A 267 6.48 -1.62 -8.55
N THR A 268 5.66 -1.10 -7.65
CA THR A 268 4.31 -1.62 -7.42
C THR A 268 3.29 -0.49 -7.41
N SER A 269 2.12 -0.77 -7.99
CA SER A 269 0.98 0.12 -7.97
C SER A 269 -0.23 -0.69 -7.52
N ASN A 270 -0.80 -0.33 -6.37
CA ASN A 270 -1.99 -0.95 -5.82
C ASN A 270 -3.16 0.03 -5.93
N ARG A 271 -4.29 -0.43 -6.50
CA ARG A 271 -5.53 0.33 -6.69
C ARG A 271 -6.68 -0.44 -6.07
N PHE A 272 -7.18 0.02 -4.93
CA PHE A 272 -8.35 -0.57 -4.27
C PHE A 272 -9.63 0.12 -4.74
N TYR A 273 -10.65 -0.70 -4.99
CA TYR A 273 -12.03 -0.28 -5.27
C TYR A 273 -12.97 -1.16 -4.48
N GLY A 274 -13.82 -0.57 -3.62
CA GLY A 274 -14.70 -1.36 -2.78
C GLY A 274 -15.87 -0.60 -2.21
N GLY A 275 -16.90 -1.34 -1.82
CA GLY A 275 -17.97 -0.85 -0.97
C GLY A 275 -17.53 -0.76 0.48
N GLN A 276 -18.04 0.20 1.22
CA GLN A 276 -17.75 0.34 2.66
C GLN A 276 -19.03 0.51 3.48
N ILE A 277 -18.95 0.02 4.70
CA ILE A 277 -19.94 0.22 5.75
C ILE A 277 -19.25 0.74 7.00
N GLY A 278 -19.98 1.44 7.85
CA GLY A 278 -19.41 1.97 9.08
C GLY A 278 -20.44 2.62 9.99
N ALA A 279 -19.92 3.18 11.06
CA ALA A 279 -20.71 3.94 12.04
C ALA A 279 -19.90 5.14 12.52
N LYS A 280 -20.62 6.20 12.88
CA LYS A 280 -20.13 7.36 13.60
C LYS A 280 -20.88 7.52 14.91
N ALA A 281 -20.15 7.82 15.98
CA ALA A 281 -20.70 8.26 17.25
C ALA A 281 -20.12 9.64 17.54
N GLY A 282 -20.99 10.63 17.64
CA GLY A 282 -20.63 12.01 17.99
C GLY A 282 -21.19 12.36 19.38
N TRP A 283 -20.38 13.00 20.20
CA TRP A 283 -20.80 13.65 21.42
C TRP A 283 -20.54 15.16 21.29
N GLN A 284 -21.51 15.96 21.72
CA GLN A 284 -21.40 17.42 21.64
C GLN A 284 -21.86 18.08 22.92
N SER A 285 -21.05 19.00 23.40
CA SER A 285 -21.37 19.99 24.42
C SER A 285 -21.40 21.39 23.76
N ASP A 286 -21.51 22.47 24.56
CA ASP A 286 -21.60 23.82 24.01
C ASP A 286 -20.43 24.20 23.10
N ILE A 287 -19.22 23.91 23.54
CA ILE A 287 -17.98 24.27 22.83
C ILE A 287 -17.11 23.07 22.42
N LEU A 288 -17.39 21.89 22.97
CA LEU A 288 -16.57 20.70 22.77
C LEU A 288 -17.36 19.64 22.00
N SER A 289 -16.68 18.96 21.08
CA SER A 289 -17.21 17.78 20.41
C SER A 289 -16.19 16.64 20.41
N LEU A 290 -16.69 15.42 20.40
CA LEU A 290 -15.93 14.19 20.23
C LEU A 290 -16.62 13.34 19.18
N ASP A 291 -15.88 13.02 18.12
CA ASP A 291 -16.39 12.17 17.03
C ASP A 291 -15.53 10.89 16.93
N VAL A 292 -16.18 9.75 17.04
CA VAL A 292 -15.58 8.42 16.81
C VAL A 292 -16.15 7.84 15.54
N THR A 293 -15.31 7.37 14.66
CA THR A 293 -15.72 6.75 13.38
C THR A 293 -15.05 5.39 13.22
N GLY A 294 -15.81 4.38 12.88
CA GLY A 294 -15.33 3.07 12.46
C GLY A 294 -15.89 2.72 11.09
N LYS A 295 -15.04 2.30 10.17
CA LYS A 295 -15.43 1.91 8.80
C LYS A 295 -14.69 0.64 8.39
N VAL A 296 -15.32 -0.19 7.57
CA VAL A 296 -14.67 -1.33 6.91
C VAL A 296 -15.09 -1.32 5.44
N ALA A 297 -14.10 -1.31 4.55
CA ALA A 297 -14.33 -1.47 3.12
C ALA A 297 -13.93 -2.88 2.67
N PHE A 298 -14.72 -3.44 1.77
CA PHE A 298 -14.52 -4.74 1.13
C PHE A 298 -14.49 -4.54 -0.38
N GLY A 299 -13.47 -5.07 -1.04
CA GLY A 299 -13.33 -4.85 -2.48
C GLY A 299 -12.16 -5.57 -3.10
N ALA A 300 -11.79 -5.14 -4.29
CA ALA A 300 -10.68 -5.66 -5.06
C ALA A 300 -9.50 -4.68 -5.07
N THR A 301 -8.29 -5.20 -4.85
CA THR A 301 -7.04 -4.49 -5.09
C THR A 301 -6.45 -4.97 -6.42
N GLN A 302 -6.44 -4.10 -7.41
CA GLN A 302 -5.69 -4.30 -8.65
C GLN A 302 -4.23 -3.93 -8.41
N GLN A 303 -3.33 -4.84 -8.77
CA GLN A 303 -1.89 -4.74 -8.53
C GLN A 303 -1.16 -4.79 -9.85
N ILE A 304 -0.25 -3.84 -10.03
CA ILE A 304 0.71 -3.84 -11.14
C ILE A 304 2.10 -3.91 -10.50
N ILE A 305 2.86 -4.93 -10.87
CA ILE A 305 4.23 -5.13 -10.39
C ILE A 305 5.14 -5.07 -11.62
N ASN A 306 6.16 -4.22 -11.60
CA ASN A 306 7.15 -4.12 -12.65
C ASN A 306 8.53 -4.42 -12.07
N VAL A 307 9.25 -5.35 -12.70
CA VAL A 307 10.61 -5.80 -12.35
C VAL A 307 11.50 -5.56 -13.54
N GLU A 308 12.56 -4.76 -13.34
CA GLU A 308 13.52 -4.39 -14.38
C GLU A 308 14.94 -4.47 -13.82
N GLY A 309 15.84 -5.08 -14.56
CA GLY A 309 17.27 -5.13 -14.22
C GLY A 309 18.15 -5.03 -15.44
N TYR A 310 19.28 -4.37 -15.25
CA TYR A 310 20.35 -4.33 -16.25
C TYR A 310 21.70 -4.15 -15.58
N SER A 311 22.74 -4.63 -16.26
CA SER A 311 24.13 -4.35 -15.92
C SER A 311 24.76 -3.52 -17.02
N TYR A 312 25.74 -2.71 -16.65
CA TYR A 312 26.44 -1.83 -17.58
C TYR A 312 27.94 -1.90 -17.39
N PHE A 313 28.65 -1.63 -18.50
CA PHE A 313 30.08 -1.44 -18.58
C PHE A 313 30.39 -0.14 -19.28
N ILE A 314 31.31 0.65 -18.72
CA ILE A 314 31.83 1.90 -19.33
C ILE A 314 33.33 1.79 -19.40
N ALA A 315 33.86 1.79 -20.59
CA ALA A 315 35.34 1.79 -20.83
C ALA A 315 35.94 3.15 -20.47
N PRO A 316 37.23 3.24 -20.15
CA PRO A 316 37.94 4.52 -19.91
C PRO A 316 37.80 5.55 -21.02
N GLY A 317 37.61 5.10 -22.27
CA GLY A 317 37.36 5.96 -23.45
C GLY A 317 35.91 6.36 -23.66
N GLY A 318 34.99 6.02 -22.70
CA GLY A 318 33.58 6.39 -22.78
C GLY A 318 32.70 5.42 -23.59
N ALA A 319 33.24 4.37 -24.20
CA ALA A 319 32.42 3.33 -24.84
C ALA A 319 31.58 2.59 -23.80
N GLN A 320 30.29 2.38 -24.08
CA GLN A 320 29.35 1.79 -23.15
C GLN A 320 28.73 0.52 -23.72
N SER A 321 28.47 -0.44 -22.84
CA SER A 321 27.70 -1.65 -23.13
C SER A 321 26.68 -1.84 -22.00
N VAL A 322 25.45 -2.21 -22.36
CA VAL A 322 24.36 -2.52 -21.42
C VAL A 322 23.81 -3.90 -21.76
N THR A 323 23.59 -4.72 -20.75
CA THR A 323 23.01 -6.05 -20.90
C THR A 323 21.83 -6.24 -19.93
N PRO A 324 20.75 -6.93 -20.32
CA PRO A 324 19.67 -7.27 -19.39
C PRO A 324 20.14 -8.12 -18.22
N GLY A 325 19.59 -7.86 -17.03
CA GLY A 325 19.92 -8.53 -15.78
C GLY A 325 20.80 -7.70 -14.86
N GLY A 326 20.32 -7.46 -13.64
CA GLY A 326 21.06 -6.92 -12.49
C GLY A 326 21.56 -8.03 -11.58
N LEU A 327 21.33 -7.89 -10.28
CA LEU A 327 21.52 -8.98 -9.32
C LEU A 327 20.20 -9.71 -9.07
N TYR A 328 19.18 -8.99 -8.57
CA TYR A 328 17.90 -9.55 -8.18
C TYR A 328 16.85 -9.52 -9.30
N ALA A 329 17.00 -8.63 -10.27
CA ALA A 329 16.14 -8.51 -11.43
C ALA A 329 16.85 -9.04 -12.68
N GLN A 330 16.61 -10.31 -13.00
CA GLN A 330 17.20 -11.03 -14.12
C GLN A 330 16.15 -11.23 -15.22
N PRO A 331 16.53 -11.60 -16.47
CA PRO A 331 15.57 -11.92 -17.52
C PRO A 331 14.52 -12.98 -17.12
N SER A 332 14.86 -13.86 -16.17
CA SER A 332 13.97 -14.91 -15.65
C SER A 332 12.79 -14.39 -14.82
N ASN A 333 12.90 -13.23 -14.20
CA ASN A 333 11.85 -12.62 -13.37
C ASN A 333 11.50 -11.18 -13.77
N SER A 334 12.14 -10.62 -14.80
CA SER A 334 11.83 -9.29 -15.32
C SER A 334 10.51 -9.29 -16.09
N GLY A 335 9.75 -8.21 -15.97
CA GLY A 335 8.49 -8.06 -16.67
C GLY A 335 7.47 -7.23 -15.91
N ARG A 336 6.29 -7.13 -16.50
CA ARG A 336 5.15 -6.45 -15.91
C ARG A 336 4.02 -7.43 -15.63
N TYR A 337 3.65 -7.54 -14.35
CA TYR A 337 2.70 -8.53 -13.84
C TYR A 337 1.45 -7.84 -13.30
N TYR A 338 0.30 -8.47 -13.52
CA TYR A 338 -1.01 -7.96 -13.11
C TYR A 338 -1.70 -8.99 -12.23
N HIS A 339 -2.17 -8.57 -11.07
CA HIS A 339 -2.94 -9.38 -10.16
C HIS A 339 -4.14 -8.60 -9.64
N THR A 340 -5.21 -9.32 -9.30
CA THR A 340 -6.36 -8.74 -8.61
C THR A 340 -6.69 -9.63 -7.44
N ASN A 341 -6.67 -9.06 -6.22
CA ASN A 341 -6.90 -9.78 -4.99
C ASN A 341 -8.05 -9.13 -4.22
N PHE A 342 -8.85 -9.95 -3.54
CA PHE A 342 -9.82 -9.45 -2.57
C PHE A 342 -9.07 -8.82 -1.39
N SER A 343 -9.54 -7.65 -0.95
CA SER A 343 -8.93 -6.89 0.13
C SER A 343 -9.97 -6.33 1.08
N VAL A 344 -9.57 -6.19 2.34
CA VAL A 344 -10.35 -5.57 3.41
C VAL A 344 -9.58 -4.35 3.92
N VAL A 345 -10.30 -3.23 4.08
CA VAL A 345 -9.72 -1.97 4.55
C VAL A 345 -10.51 -1.45 5.74
N PRO A 346 -10.21 -1.89 6.98
CA PRO A 346 -10.71 -1.26 8.19
C PRO A 346 -10.04 0.09 8.43
N GLU A 347 -10.83 1.05 8.93
CA GLU A 347 -10.37 2.36 9.37
C GLU A 347 -11.09 2.76 10.67
N ALA A 348 -10.34 3.30 11.61
CA ALA A 348 -10.83 3.90 12.84
C ALA A 348 -10.32 5.34 12.96
N GLY A 349 -11.19 6.25 13.39
CA GLY A 349 -10.87 7.65 13.60
C GLY A 349 -11.46 8.17 14.90
N LEU A 350 -10.70 9.04 15.57
CA LEU A 350 -11.10 9.80 16.74
C LEU A 350 -10.81 11.27 16.46
N ASN A 351 -11.80 12.16 16.63
CA ASN A 351 -11.61 13.59 16.47
C ASN A 351 -12.21 14.34 17.67
N LEU A 352 -11.41 15.22 18.25
CA LEU A 352 -11.81 16.22 19.22
C LEU A 352 -12.05 17.53 18.48
N GLY A 353 -13.13 18.23 18.78
CA GLY A 353 -13.47 19.51 18.16
C GLY A 353 -13.71 20.58 19.20
N VAL A 354 -13.29 21.82 18.87
CA VAL A 354 -13.55 23.02 19.64
C VAL A 354 -14.27 24.02 18.74
N GLN A 355 -15.49 24.41 19.15
CA GLN A 355 -16.27 25.40 18.44
C GLN A 355 -15.66 26.80 18.67
N LEU A 356 -15.10 27.40 17.62
CA LEU A 356 -14.48 28.72 17.67
C LEU A 356 -15.51 29.83 17.43
N THR A 357 -16.44 29.61 16.51
CA THR A 357 -17.57 30.48 16.23
C THR A 357 -18.81 29.63 15.91
N SER A 358 -19.98 30.24 15.71
CA SER A 358 -21.19 29.50 15.31
C SER A 358 -21.04 28.65 14.03
N ARG A 359 -20.03 28.96 13.19
CA ARG A 359 -19.81 28.32 11.89
C ARG A 359 -18.45 27.63 11.76
N LEU A 360 -17.47 27.96 12.61
CA LEU A 360 -16.10 27.46 12.50
C LEU A 360 -15.76 26.59 13.71
N LYS A 361 -15.30 25.37 13.45
CA LYS A 361 -14.83 24.38 14.43
C LYS A 361 -13.38 24.01 14.12
N ALA A 362 -12.49 24.06 15.11
CA ALA A 362 -11.16 23.49 15.02
C ALA A 362 -11.21 22.02 15.46
N THR A 363 -10.46 21.15 14.79
CA THR A 363 -10.43 19.72 15.08
C THR A 363 -9.00 19.22 15.26
N PHE A 364 -8.84 18.31 16.22
CA PHE A 364 -7.63 17.53 16.43
C PHE A 364 -8.01 16.07 16.49
N GLY A 365 -7.36 15.23 15.70
CA GLY A 365 -7.77 13.83 15.63
C GLY A 365 -6.62 12.86 15.38
N TYR A 366 -6.99 11.59 15.42
CA TYR A 366 -6.13 10.47 15.09
C TYR A 366 -6.88 9.52 14.16
N THR A 367 -6.19 9.01 13.14
CA THR A 367 -6.73 8.01 12.21
C THR A 367 -5.79 6.82 12.14
N PHE A 368 -6.35 5.62 12.13
CA PHE A 368 -5.67 4.38 11.81
C PHE A 368 -6.39 3.71 10.65
N MET A 369 -5.66 3.31 9.62
CA MET A 369 -6.15 2.58 8.46
C MET A 369 -5.25 1.38 8.19
N TYR A 370 -5.86 0.23 7.95
CA TYR A 370 -5.19 -1.00 7.52
C TYR A 370 -5.69 -1.42 6.13
N TRP A 371 -4.83 -2.00 5.31
CA TRP A 371 -5.15 -2.49 3.98
C TRP A 371 -4.49 -3.85 3.76
N SER A 372 -5.29 -4.90 3.61
CA SER A 372 -4.81 -6.26 3.37
C SER A 372 -4.46 -6.50 1.90
N ASN A 373 -3.59 -7.48 1.65
CA ASN A 373 -3.28 -7.99 0.31
C ASN A 373 -2.79 -6.91 -0.67
N VAL A 374 -1.72 -6.20 -0.31
CA VAL A 374 -1.01 -5.27 -1.19
C VAL A 374 0.29 -5.89 -1.70
N ALA A 375 0.68 -5.58 -2.93
CA ALA A 375 2.01 -5.89 -3.44
C ALA A 375 2.99 -4.79 -3.01
N ARG A 376 4.14 -5.17 -2.41
CA ARG A 376 5.20 -4.25 -2.00
C ARG A 376 6.48 -4.58 -2.78
N PRO A 377 7.25 -3.59 -3.28
CA PRO A 377 8.38 -3.83 -4.18
C PRO A 377 9.44 -4.76 -3.59
N GLY A 378 9.87 -4.51 -2.37
CA GLY A 378 10.93 -5.31 -1.74
C GLY A 378 10.53 -6.76 -1.46
N ASN A 379 9.23 -7.06 -1.33
CA ASN A 379 8.74 -8.43 -1.21
C ASN A 379 8.82 -9.21 -2.54
N GLN A 380 8.94 -8.51 -3.67
CA GLN A 380 9.03 -9.17 -4.99
C GLN A 380 10.47 -9.62 -5.32
N ILE A 381 11.44 -9.27 -4.48
CA ILE A 381 12.81 -9.75 -4.60
C ILE A 381 12.83 -11.25 -4.28
N ASP A 382 13.33 -12.06 -5.20
CA ASP A 382 13.74 -13.43 -4.94
C ASP A 382 15.24 -13.41 -4.58
N PRO A 383 15.62 -13.72 -3.33
CA PRO A 383 17.03 -13.73 -2.94
C PRO A 383 17.79 -14.98 -3.43
N SER A 384 17.08 -15.96 -4.02
CA SER A 384 17.69 -17.16 -4.61
C SER A 384 18.14 -16.84 -6.02
N VAL A 385 19.44 -16.63 -6.22
CA VAL A 385 20.02 -16.21 -7.49
C VAL A 385 21.10 -17.20 -7.92
N ASN A 386 21.09 -17.56 -9.18
CA ASN A 386 22.20 -18.30 -9.78
C ASN A 386 23.30 -17.30 -10.17
N GLN A 387 24.50 -17.43 -9.56
CA GLN A 387 25.61 -16.52 -9.87
C GLN A 387 25.98 -16.48 -11.36
N THR A 388 25.70 -17.56 -12.10
CA THR A 388 26.07 -17.69 -13.52
C THR A 388 25.18 -16.87 -14.47
N VAL A 389 24.09 -16.27 -13.97
CA VAL A 389 23.24 -15.35 -14.75
C VAL A 389 23.53 -13.88 -14.45
N ILE A 390 24.40 -13.56 -13.47
CA ILE A 390 24.76 -12.18 -13.08
C ILE A 390 25.84 -11.66 -14.04
N PRO A 391 25.57 -10.64 -14.89
CA PRO A 391 26.53 -10.21 -15.90
C PRO A 391 27.85 -9.65 -15.34
N THR A 392 27.85 -9.18 -14.09
CA THR A 392 29.05 -8.65 -13.40
C THR A 392 29.77 -9.70 -12.56
N HIS A 393 29.28 -10.94 -12.52
CA HIS A 393 29.92 -12.02 -11.79
C HIS A 393 30.94 -12.79 -12.65
N PRO A 394 32.10 -13.20 -12.10
CA PRO A 394 33.12 -13.96 -12.87
C PRO A 394 32.60 -15.26 -13.49
N SER A 395 31.64 -15.92 -12.86
CA SER A 395 31.06 -17.18 -13.36
C SER A 395 29.96 -16.98 -14.41
N PHE A 396 29.73 -15.78 -14.92
CA PHE A 396 28.65 -15.53 -15.90
C PHE A 396 28.78 -16.48 -17.11
N GLY A 397 27.69 -17.15 -17.46
CA GLY A 397 27.60 -18.02 -18.62
C GLY A 397 28.31 -19.39 -18.49
N THR A 398 28.89 -19.73 -17.31
CA THR A 398 29.60 -20.99 -17.14
C THR A 398 28.69 -22.22 -17.01
N THR A 399 27.44 -22.05 -16.59
CA THR A 399 26.42 -23.10 -16.53
C THR A 399 25.08 -22.60 -17.08
N PRO A 400 24.23 -23.51 -17.57
CA PRO A 400 22.87 -23.09 -18.00
C PRO A 400 22.07 -22.45 -16.87
N PRO A 401 21.21 -21.47 -17.19
CA PRO A 401 20.29 -20.86 -16.19
C PRO A 401 19.35 -21.92 -15.59
N ASP A 402 19.12 -21.83 -14.28
CA ASP A 402 18.18 -22.67 -13.53
C ASP A 402 16.79 -22.00 -13.31
N GLY A 403 16.56 -20.87 -13.96
CA GLY A 403 15.33 -20.08 -13.81
C GLY A 403 15.28 -19.21 -12.55
N ARG A 404 16.42 -19.04 -11.86
CA ARG A 404 16.54 -18.17 -10.68
C ARG A 404 17.33 -16.89 -10.99
N PRO A 405 16.88 -15.75 -10.39
CA PRO A 405 15.70 -15.55 -9.53
C PRO A 405 14.38 -15.74 -10.29
N ALA A 406 13.32 -16.16 -9.58
CA ALA A 406 12.00 -16.35 -10.16
C ALA A 406 11.01 -15.28 -9.68
N PHE A 407 10.08 -14.88 -10.54
CA PHE A 407 8.98 -14.02 -10.09
C PHE A 407 7.98 -14.85 -9.26
N THR A 408 7.72 -14.36 -8.04
CA THR A 408 6.70 -14.91 -7.14
C THR A 408 5.87 -13.76 -6.61
N SER A 409 4.59 -13.68 -7.00
CA SER A 409 3.70 -12.62 -6.48
C SER A 409 3.49 -12.79 -4.97
N ARG A 410 4.23 -12.04 -4.18
CA ARG A 410 4.14 -12.05 -2.72
C ARG A 410 3.26 -10.91 -2.23
N GLN A 411 2.26 -11.27 -1.42
CA GLN A 411 1.33 -10.33 -0.82
C GLN A 411 1.82 -9.91 0.57
N SER A 412 1.43 -8.71 0.98
CA SER A 412 1.70 -8.13 2.29
C SER A 412 0.49 -7.36 2.77
N ASP A 413 0.55 -6.88 3.99
CA ASP A 413 -0.36 -5.88 4.52
C ASP A 413 0.30 -4.49 4.55
N PHE A 414 -0.53 -3.48 4.59
CA PHE A 414 -0.14 -2.08 4.72
C PHE A 414 -0.97 -1.41 5.82
N TRP A 415 -0.38 -0.51 6.58
CA TRP A 415 -1.11 0.36 7.48
C TRP A 415 -0.58 1.81 7.39
N ALA A 416 -1.48 2.75 7.64
CA ALA A 416 -1.18 4.15 7.81
C ALA A 416 -1.92 4.67 9.04
N GLN A 417 -1.26 5.50 9.83
CA GLN A 417 -1.83 6.06 11.05
C GLN A 417 -1.21 7.42 11.33
N GLY A 418 -1.95 8.28 12.05
CA GLY A 418 -1.36 9.53 12.46
C GLY A 418 -2.35 10.58 12.93
N LEU A 419 -1.81 11.76 13.19
CA LEU A 419 -2.51 12.92 13.70
C LEU A 419 -3.12 13.73 12.56
N ASN A 420 -4.30 14.30 12.84
CA ASN A 420 -5.02 15.20 11.95
C ASN A 420 -5.27 16.52 12.67
N PHE A 421 -5.01 17.64 12.01
CA PHE A 421 -5.26 18.98 12.50
C PHE A 421 -6.13 19.70 11.48
N GLY A 422 -7.35 20.03 11.83
CA GLY A 422 -8.31 20.49 10.86
C GLY A 422 -9.16 21.69 11.28
N LEU A 423 -9.82 22.23 10.28
CA LEU A 423 -10.88 23.22 10.42
C LEU A 423 -12.12 22.71 9.67
N GLU A 424 -13.28 22.83 10.30
CA GLU A 424 -14.58 22.57 9.70
C GLU A 424 -15.38 23.86 9.67
N PHE A 425 -15.90 24.19 8.49
CA PHE A 425 -16.78 25.34 8.31
C PHE A 425 -18.18 24.86 7.91
N LYS A 426 -19.18 25.33 8.63
CA LYS A 426 -20.59 25.00 8.43
C LYS A 426 -21.35 26.24 7.92
N PHE A 427 -22.10 26.04 6.81
CA PHE A 427 -22.91 27.07 6.17
C PHE A 427 -24.33 27.09 6.69
#